data_e04f796767fe107ea6cf585ba8619c65
#
_entry.id   e04f796767fe107ea6cf585ba8619c65
#
_cell.length_a   1.000
_cell.length_b   1.000
_cell.length_c   1.000
_cell.angle_alpha   90.00
_cell.angle_beta   90.00
_cell.angle_gamma   90.00
#
_symmetry.space_group_name_H-M   'P 1'
#
loop_
_entity.id
_entity.type
_entity.pdbx_description
1 polymer ?
#
loop_
_entity_poly.entity_id
_entity_poly.type
_entity_poly.pdbx_seq_one_letter_code
_entity_poly.pdbx_strand_id
1 'polypeptide(L)'
;MSGAWWAGGAALLVIAAAIAMLRARRRAVPDERRDAETSVDPTPAPTAATAPTAPLVAAPTPEYGGIALALQPRRAGLNLLSATVEAELLVRNMGAGHASAIRIGASLIGAAAGQEGDVADLFAQPPGRPVTPPFALASGEERRVRLVVALPRSEIVPIAAGGRPMFVPVVAVNALYEADGGRTGQTAQAFAVGIERVDSAKLAPLWLDQPARMHEQLGVRAYGPVVAR
;
A
#
# COMPACT_ATOMS: atom_id res chain seq x y z
N MET A 1 -27.27 -51.27 -14.51
CA MET A 1 -27.06 -49.81 -14.63
C MET A 1 -27.58 -49.17 -13.35
N SER A 2 -26.77 -49.00 -12.36
CA SER A 2 -27.09 -48.20 -11.15
C SER A 2 -25.88 -48.25 -10.20
N GLY A 3 -25.27 -47.15 -9.86
CA GLY A 3 -24.20 -47.16 -8.87
C GLY A 3 -23.24 -45.96 -8.96
N ALA A 4 -23.72 -44.73 -8.78
CA ALA A 4 -22.80 -43.58 -8.68
C ALA A 4 -23.35 -42.43 -7.82
N TRP A 5 -24.13 -42.69 -6.77
CA TRP A 5 -24.75 -41.63 -5.95
C TRP A 5 -24.30 -41.62 -4.49
N TRP A 6 -23.33 -42.46 -4.10
CA TRP A 6 -22.89 -42.61 -2.68
C TRP A 6 -21.60 -41.88 -2.32
N ALA A 7 -20.90 -41.32 -3.29
CA ALA A 7 -19.61 -40.64 -3.02
C ALA A 7 -19.74 -39.16 -2.60
N GLY A 8 -20.89 -38.49 -2.77
CA GLY A 8 -21.10 -37.08 -2.43
C GLY A 8 -21.47 -36.80 -0.97
N GLY A 9 -22.00 -37.79 -0.25
CA GLY A 9 -22.50 -37.57 1.12
C GLY A 9 -21.43 -37.52 2.22
N ALA A 10 -20.32 -38.22 2.03
CA ALA A 10 -19.28 -38.33 3.05
C ALA A 10 -18.41 -37.09 3.18
N ALA A 11 -18.19 -36.35 2.10
CA ALA A 11 -17.38 -35.12 2.10
C ALA A 11 -18.05 -33.94 2.83
N LEU A 12 -19.38 -33.83 2.76
CA LEU A 12 -20.14 -32.78 3.44
C LEU A 12 -20.20 -32.94 4.96
N LEU A 13 -20.22 -34.20 5.45
CA LEU A 13 -20.23 -34.49 6.90
C LEU A 13 -18.90 -34.17 7.58
N VAL A 14 -17.76 -34.32 6.89
CA VAL A 14 -16.43 -34.00 7.45
C VAL A 14 -16.24 -32.49 7.60
N ILE A 15 -16.75 -31.71 6.65
CA ILE A 15 -16.65 -30.23 6.69
C ILE A 15 -17.54 -29.66 7.82
N ALA A 16 -18.73 -30.24 8.04
CA ALA A 16 -19.61 -29.78 9.11
C ALA A 16 -19.03 -30.11 10.51
N ALA A 17 -18.35 -31.23 10.69
CA ALA A 17 -17.69 -31.59 11.94
C ALA A 17 -16.50 -30.70 12.27
N ALA A 18 -15.71 -30.27 11.27
CA ALA A 18 -14.59 -29.38 11.46
C ALA A 18 -15.03 -27.95 11.89
N ILE A 19 -16.12 -27.44 11.34
CA ILE A 19 -16.69 -26.14 11.71
C ILE A 19 -17.29 -26.14 13.13
N ALA A 20 -17.92 -27.25 13.54
CA ALA A 20 -18.45 -27.40 14.88
C ALA A 20 -17.35 -27.46 15.95
N MET A 21 -16.23 -28.13 15.67
CA MET A 21 -15.08 -28.21 16.59
C MET A 21 -14.35 -26.87 16.77
N LEU A 22 -14.27 -26.03 15.72
CA LEU A 22 -13.69 -24.70 15.83
C LEU A 22 -14.58 -23.74 16.65
N ARG A 23 -15.90 -23.91 16.61
CA ARG A 23 -16.85 -23.09 17.41
C ARG A 23 -16.89 -23.49 18.87
N ALA A 24 -16.69 -24.75 19.17
CA ALA A 24 -16.66 -25.26 20.57
C ALA A 24 -15.42 -24.77 21.34
N ARG A 25 -14.27 -24.62 20.68
CA ARG A 25 -13.04 -24.13 21.32
C ARG A 25 -13.07 -22.62 21.67
N ARG A 26 -14.05 -21.86 21.20
CA ARG A 26 -14.18 -20.41 21.51
C ARG A 26 -15.10 -20.10 22.68
N ARG A 27 -15.67 -21.12 23.37
CA ARG A 27 -16.65 -20.91 24.46
C ARG A 27 -16.17 -21.36 25.85
N ALA A 28 -14.91 -21.69 26.04
CA ALA A 28 -14.37 -22.04 27.33
C ALA A 28 -13.47 -20.91 27.87
N VAL A 29 -14.08 -19.89 28.45
CA VAL A 29 -13.46 -18.98 29.40
C VAL A 29 -14.22 -19.17 30.72
N PRO A 30 -13.61 -19.67 31.79
CA PRO A 30 -14.26 -19.73 33.09
C PRO A 30 -14.32 -18.32 33.71
N ASP A 31 -15.52 -17.95 34.13
CA ASP A 31 -15.79 -16.80 34.99
C ASP A 31 -15.42 -17.22 36.43
N GLU A 32 -14.35 -16.69 36.97
CA GLU A 32 -14.03 -16.76 38.39
C GLU A 32 -14.07 -15.37 38.99
N ARG A 33 -15.30 -15.02 39.46
CA ARG A 33 -15.47 -13.95 40.45
C ARG A 33 -14.94 -14.45 41.80
N ARG A 34 -13.98 -13.75 42.36
CA ARG A 34 -13.77 -13.71 43.82
C ARG A 34 -13.34 -12.31 44.22
N ASP A 35 -14.16 -11.74 45.07
CA ASP A 35 -13.99 -10.51 45.81
C ASP A 35 -12.69 -10.53 46.61
N ALA A 36 -11.86 -9.52 46.44
CA ALA A 36 -10.92 -9.08 47.46
C ALA A 36 -10.68 -7.58 47.24
N GLU A 37 -11.33 -6.77 48.09
CA GLU A 37 -10.93 -5.39 48.30
C GLU A 37 -9.47 -5.34 48.81
N THR A 38 -8.62 -4.68 48.06
CA THR A 38 -7.35 -4.15 48.57
C THR A 38 -7.06 -2.85 47.84
N SER A 39 -7.13 -1.76 48.62
CA SER A 39 -6.63 -0.46 48.26
C SER A 39 -5.23 -0.57 47.65
N VAL A 40 -5.03 -0.17 46.45
CA VAL A 40 -3.71 0.04 45.85
C VAL A 40 -3.70 1.40 45.15
N ASP A 41 -2.74 2.20 45.58
CA ASP A 41 -2.23 3.45 45.09
C ASP A 41 -2.30 3.60 43.55
N PRO A 42 -2.59 4.77 42.96
CA PRO A 42 -2.63 4.95 41.54
C PRO A 42 -1.23 4.86 40.94
N THR A 43 -0.93 3.69 40.36
CA THR A 43 0.23 3.51 39.48
C THR A 43 0.06 4.40 38.24
N PRO A 44 1.06 5.20 37.85
CA PRO A 44 0.98 6.02 36.66
C PRO A 44 0.78 5.14 35.42
N ALA A 45 -0.20 5.51 34.63
CA ALA A 45 -0.51 4.85 33.35
C ALA A 45 0.76 4.75 32.46
N PRO A 46 1.00 3.61 31.79
CA PRO A 46 2.12 3.52 30.87
C PRO A 46 1.91 4.54 29.74
N THR A 47 2.83 5.47 29.64
CA THR A 47 2.94 6.40 28.52
C THR A 47 2.95 5.57 27.24
N ALA A 48 1.93 5.77 26.38
CA ALA A 48 1.86 5.12 25.08
C ALA A 48 3.16 5.42 24.33
N ALA A 49 3.98 4.40 24.14
CA ALA A 49 5.18 4.50 23.32
C ALA A 49 4.74 4.91 21.91
N THR A 50 5.07 6.14 21.54
CA THR A 50 4.90 6.64 20.18
C THR A 50 5.71 5.74 19.26
N ALA A 51 5.04 4.93 18.45
CA ALA A 51 5.71 4.13 17.45
C ALA A 51 6.56 5.05 16.57
N PRO A 52 7.81 4.67 16.23
CA PRO A 52 8.66 5.48 15.37
C PRO A 52 7.96 5.70 14.04
N THR A 53 7.58 6.93 13.76
CA THR A 53 7.02 7.36 12.46
C THR A 53 8.16 7.27 11.46
N ALA A 54 8.10 6.31 10.53
CA ALA A 54 9.04 6.26 9.43
C ALA A 54 9.09 7.63 8.72
N PRO A 55 10.26 8.10 8.28
CA PRO A 55 10.40 9.41 7.68
C PRO A 55 9.51 9.52 6.44
N LEU A 56 8.59 10.49 6.46
CA LEU A 56 7.77 10.85 5.32
C LEU A 56 8.69 11.54 4.32
N VAL A 57 9.07 10.85 3.25
CA VAL A 57 9.73 11.52 2.13
C VAL A 57 8.63 12.23 1.35
N ALA A 58 8.46 13.52 1.68
CA ALA A 58 7.60 14.37 0.89
C ALA A 58 8.18 14.51 -0.52
N ALA A 59 7.35 14.31 -1.52
CA ALA A 59 7.67 14.74 -2.87
C ALA A 59 7.94 16.25 -2.88
N PRO A 60 8.78 16.78 -3.78
CA PRO A 60 8.95 18.21 -3.94
C PRO A 60 7.57 18.85 -4.13
N THR A 61 7.29 19.89 -3.35
CA THR A 61 6.04 20.66 -3.46
C THR A 61 5.95 21.19 -4.89
N PRO A 62 4.87 20.90 -5.64
CA PRO A 62 4.73 21.49 -6.97
C PRO A 62 4.73 23.01 -6.85
N GLU A 63 5.55 23.68 -7.65
CA GLU A 63 5.65 25.15 -7.70
C GLU A 63 4.32 25.82 -8.10
N TYR A 64 3.40 25.05 -8.64
CA TYR A 64 2.07 25.50 -9.08
C TYR A 64 1.02 24.93 -8.14
N GLY A 65 0.26 25.78 -7.49
CA GLY A 65 -0.80 25.39 -6.58
C GLY A 65 -1.69 24.28 -7.17
N GLY A 66 -1.68 23.09 -6.54
CA GLY A 66 -2.37 21.90 -7.00
C GLY A 66 -2.34 20.82 -5.92
N ILE A 67 -2.56 19.58 -6.31
CA ILE A 67 -2.50 18.45 -5.40
C ILE A 67 -1.04 18.00 -5.21
N ALA A 68 -0.57 17.92 -3.97
CA ALA A 68 0.70 17.30 -3.60
C ALA A 68 0.47 15.84 -3.19
N LEU A 69 1.41 14.98 -3.57
CA LEU A 69 1.38 13.54 -3.28
C LEU A 69 2.61 13.16 -2.47
N ALA A 70 2.43 12.38 -1.40
CA ALA A 70 3.53 11.76 -0.67
C ALA A 70 3.17 10.30 -0.34
N LEU A 71 4.10 9.37 -0.58
CA LEU A 71 3.88 7.96 -0.36
C LEU A 71 4.59 7.49 0.91
N GLN A 72 3.89 6.76 1.76
CA GLN A 72 4.43 6.08 2.92
C GLN A 72 4.24 4.57 2.78
N PRO A 73 5.26 3.81 2.37
CA PRO A 73 5.14 2.37 2.26
C PRO A 73 4.99 1.75 3.66
N ARG A 74 4.14 0.73 3.76
CA ARG A 74 3.89 -0.03 4.98
C ARG A 74 4.46 -1.43 4.90
N ARG A 75 4.20 -2.11 3.79
CA ARG A 75 4.70 -3.45 3.51
C ARG A 75 4.99 -3.60 2.03
N ALA A 76 6.08 -4.24 1.68
CA ALA A 76 6.37 -4.60 0.29
C ALA A 76 7.11 -5.93 0.21
N GLY A 77 6.87 -6.69 -0.84
CA GLY A 77 7.56 -7.95 -1.02
C GLY A 77 7.04 -8.76 -2.20
N LEU A 78 7.52 -9.99 -2.24
CA LEU A 78 7.15 -10.98 -3.23
C LEU A 78 6.39 -12.12 -2.57
N ASN A 79 5.36 -12.59 -3.24
CA ASN A 79 4.70 -13.86 -2.96
C ASN A 79 4.82 -14.80 -4.17
N LEU A 80 4.14 -15.93 -4.17
CA LEU A 80 4.20 -16.89 -5.27
C LEU A 80 3.63 -16.35 -6.59
N LEU A 81 2.69 -15.42 -6.52
CA LEU A 81 1.91 -14.95 -7.67
C LEU A 81 2.27 -13.53 -8.11
N SER A 82 2.74 -12.68 -7.19
CA SER A 82 2.93 -11.25 -7.46
C SER A 82 4.00 -10.60 -6.59
N ALA A 83 4.48 -9.42 -7.04
CA ALA A 83 5.03 -8.40 -6.18
C ALA A 83 3.87 -7.54 -5.65
N THR A 84 3.91 -7.15 -4.38
CA THR A 84 2.84 -6.35 -3.76
C THR A 84 3.46 -5.24 -2.93
N VAL A 85 2.87 -4.05 -3.00
CA VAL A 85 3.19 -2.91 -2.15
C VAL A 85 1.90 -2.42 -1.48
N GLU A 86 1.93 -2.38 -0.15
CA GLU A 86 0.92 -1.75 0.70
C GLU A 86 1.48 -0.43 1.21
N ALA A 87 0.75 0.66 1.02
CA ALA A 87 1.19 2.00 1.37
C ALA A 87 0.03 2.90 1.81
N GLU A 88 0.36 4.00 2.45
CA GLU A 88 -0.52 5.15 2.60
C GLU A 88 -0.05 6.27 1.68
N LEU A 89 -0.97 6.81 0.90
CA LEU A 89 -0.79 8.01 0.09
C LEU A 89 -1.36 9.20 0.84
N LEU A 90 -0.54 10.19 1.13
CA LEU A 90 -0.98 11.49 1.59
C LEU A 90 -1.27 12.36 0.37
N VAL A 91 -2.50 12.83 0.29
CA VAL A 91 -3.00 13.73 -0.76
C VAL A 91 -3.32 15.06 -0.11
N ARG A 92 -2.63 16.13 -0.50
CA ARG A 92 -2.81 17.46 0.09
C ARG A 92 -3.13 18.47 -1.01
N ASN A 93 -4.13 19.32 -0.76
CA ASN A 93 -4.42 20.44 -1.63
C ASN A 93 -3.50 21.62 -1.27
N MET A 94 -2.56 21.93 -2.14
CA MET A 94 -1.63 23.06 -2.02
C MET A 94 -2.13 24.32 -2.75
N GLY A 95 -3.26 24.20 -3.47
CA GLY A 95 -3.89 25.30 -4.17
C GLY A 95 -4.60 26.25 -3.22
N ALA A 96 -4.84 27.49 -3.65
CA ALA A 96 -5.58 28.48 -2.89
C ALA A 96 -7.08 28.22 -2.82
N GLY A 97 -7.61 27.43 -3.77
CA GLY A 97 -9.02 27.11 -3.89
C GLY A 97 -9.35 25.65 -3.56
N HIS A 98 -10.60 25.30 -3.78
CA HIS A 98 -11.12 23.96 -3.53
C HIS A 98 -10.77 23.01 -4.68
N ALA A 99 -10.37 21.78 -4.37
CA ALA A 99 -10.18 20.70 -5.34
C ALA A 99 -11.29 19.67 -5.15
N SER A 100 -12.06 19.40 -6.20
CA SER A 100 -13.19 18.48 -6.18
C SER A 100 -12.99 17.31 -7.13
N ALA A 101 -13.85 16.30 -7.04
CA ALA A 101 -13.83 15.10 -7.88
C ALA A 101 -12.44 14.44 -7.99
N ILE A 102 -11.63 14.50 -6.90
CA ILE A 102 -10.28 13.94 -6.89
C ILE A 102 -10.37 12.43 -7.05
N ARG A 103 -9.79 11.92 -8.15
CA ARG A 103 -9.72 10.50 -8.51
C ARG A 103 -8.27 10.07 -8.50
N ILE A 104 -7.95 9.07 -7.68
CA ILE A 104 -6.60 8.54 -7.53
C ILE A 104 -6.51 7.19 -8.25
N GLY A 105 -5.63 7.10 -9.25
CA GLY A 105 -5.19 5.84 -9.82
C GLY A 105 -3.81 5.49 -9.30
N ALA A 106 -3.54 4.19 -9.10
CA ALA A 106 -2.22 3.70 -8.73
C ALA A 106 -1.91 2.39 -9.41
N SER A 107 -0.66 2.22 -9.83
CA SER A 107 -0.16 1.00 -10.48
C SER A 107 1.22 0.65 -9.92
N LEU A 108 1.56 -0.63 -9.93
CA LEU A 108 2.89 -1.13 -9.61
C LEU A 108 3.61 -1.52 -10.89
N ILE A 109 4.79 -0.98 -11.08
CA ILE A 109 5.69 -1.30 -12.20
C ILE A 109 7.10 -1.64 -11.66
N GLY A 110 7.98 -2.15 -12.51
CA GLY A 110 9.40 -2.33 -12.19
C GLY A 110 10.23 -1.12 -12.61
N ALA A 111 11.26 -0.75 -11.86
CA ALA A 111 12.28 0.15 -12.39
C ALA A 111 13.12 -0.62 -13.41
N ALA A 112 13.21 -0.15 -14.63
CA ALA A 112 14.15 -0.65 -15.63
C ALA A 112 14.82 0.53 -16.35
N ALA A 113 15.99 0.31 -16.90
CA ALA A 113 16.66 1.32 -17.70
C ALA A 113 15.83 1.62 -18.96
N GLY A 114 15.52 2.88 -19.21
CA GLY A 114 14.72 3.31 -20.37
C GLY A 114 13.20 3.38 -20.15
N GLN A 115 12.70 3.06 -18.96
CA GLN A 115 11.27 3.10 -18.64
C GLN A 115 10.72 4.49 -18.30
N GLU A 116 11.49 5.55 -18.44
CA GLU A 116 10.96 6.92 -18.24
C GLU A 116 9.82 7.22 -19.22
N GLY A 117 9.87 6.68 -20.45
CA GLY A 117 8.79 6.74 -21.43
C GLY A 117 7.54 6.02 -20.95
N ASP A 118 7.66 4.81 -20.42
CA ASP A 118 6.54 3.99 -19.96
C ASP A 118 5.78 4.67 -18.80
N VAL A 119 6.51 5.36 -17.90
CA VAL A 119 5.91 6.15 -16.81
C VAL A 119 5.16 7.36 -17.35
N ALA A 120 5.71 8.05 -18.35
CA ALA A 120 5.06 9.19 -18.99
C ALA A 120 3.78 8.76 -19.72
N ASP A 121 3.82 7.64 -20.43
CA ASP A 121 2.66 7.07 -21.12
C ASP A 121 1.57 6.62 -20.12
N LEU A 122 1.98 6.04 -19.00
CA LEU A 122 1.06 5.70 -17.92
C LEU A 122 0.34 6.93 -17.35
N PHE A 123 1.06 8.05 -17.22
CA PHE A 123 0.50 9.31 -16.74
C PHE A 123 -0.33 10.06 -17.81
N ALA A 124 -0.11 9.79 -19.09
CA ALA A 124 -0.92 10.33 -20.17
C ALA A 124 -2.30 9.70 -20.22
N GLN A 125 -2.44 8.48 -19.70
CA GLN A 125 -3.72 7.76 -19.68
C GLN A 125 -4.54 8.19 -18.44
N PRO A 126 -5.88 8.29 -18.56
CA PRO A 126 -6.72 8.49 -17.40
C PRO A 126 -6.56 7.32 -16.43
N PRO A 127 -6.56 7.56 -15.12
CA PRO A 127 -6.52 6.47 -14.16
C PRO A 127 -7.69 5.52 -14.42
N GLY A 128 -7.39 4.24 -14.54
CA GLY A 128 -8.39 3.19 -14.72
C GLY A 128 -9.36 3.15 -13.54
N ARG A 129 -9.41 2.02 -12.83
CA ARG A 129 -10.24 1.93 -11.62
C ARG A 129 -9.64 2.76 -10.49
N PRO A 130 -10.34 3.80 -9.95
CA PRO A 130 -9.85 4.56 -8.81
C PRO A 130 -9.66 3.69 -7.57
N VAL A 131 -8.61 3.96 -6.79
CA VAL A 131 -8.28 3.21 -5.56
C VAL A 131 -9.22 3.53 -4.40
N THR A 132 -9.95 4.66 -4.49
CA THR A 132 -10.97 5.10 -3.53
C THR A 132 -12.08 5.84 -4.28
N PRO A 133 -13.30 5.93 -3.73
CA PRO A 133 -14.32 6.82 -4.30
C PRO A 133 -13.79 8.25 -4.43
N PRO A 134 -14.22 9.02 -5.45
CA PRO A 134 -13.86 10.41 -5.61
C PRO A 134 -14.15 11.23 -4.35
N PHE A 135 -13.30 12.19 -4.05
CA PHE A 135 -13.42 13.05 -2.88
C PHE A 135 -13.03 14.50 -3.20
N ALA A 136 -13.16 15.37 -2.22
CA ALA A 136 -12.80 16.77 -2.34
C ALA A 136 -11.90 17.19 -1.18
N LEU A 137 -11.09 18.23 -1.38
CA LEU A 137 -10.23 18.85 -0.38
C LEU A 137 -10.33 20.36 -0.47
N ALA A 138 -10.56 21.01 0.66
CA ALA A 138 -10.40 22.46 0.79
C ALA A 138 -8.92 22.87 0.64
N SER A 139 -8.67 24.14 0.45
CA SER A 139 -7.29 24.67 0.44
C SER A 139 -6.54 24.29 1.72
N GLY A 140 -5.35 23.73 1.59
CA GLY A 140 -4.50 23.26 2.67
C GLY A 140 -4.93 21.94 3.33
N GLU A 141 -6.12 21.41 2.99
CA GLU A 141 -6.62 20.15 3.54
C GLU A 141 -5.83 18.96 3.00
N GLU A 142 -5.72 17.91 3.83
CA GLU A 142 -5.05 16.66 3.47
C GLU A 142 -5.92 15.45 3.77
N ARG A 143 -5.72 14.39 3.00
CA ARG A 143 -6.37 13.09 3.20
C ARG A 143 -5.37 11.96 3.00
N ARG A 144 -5.47 10.94 3.85
CA ARG A 144 -4.72 9.68 3.71
C ARG A 144 -5.56 8.65 2.97
N VAL A 145 -4.97 8.06 1.96
CA VAL A 145 -5.59 7.03 1.12
C VAL A 145 -4.76 5.77 1.22
N ARG A 146 -5.37 4.66 1.64
CA ARG A 146 -4.70 3.37 1.65
C ARG A 146 -4.56 2.83 0.23
N LEU A 147 -3.36 2.42 -0.14
CA LEU A 147 -3.04 1.79 -1.41
C LEU A 147 -2.61 0.34 -1.20
N VAL A 148 -3.10 -0.54 -2.06
CA VAL A 148 -2.56 -1.87 -2.26
C VAL A 148 -2.42 -2.06 -3.76
N VAL A 149 -1.19 -2.13 -4.23
CA VAL A 149 -0.88 -2.34 -5.65
C VAL A 149 -0.07 -3.62 -5.83
N ALA A 150 -0.34 -4.33 -6.90
CA ALA A 150 0.33 -5.59 -7.20
C ALA A 150 0.70 -5.69 -8.67
N LEU A 151 1.82 -6.36 -8.95
CA LEU A 151 2.28 -6.71 -10.28
C LEU A 151 2.41 -8.23 -10.36
N PRO A 152 1.74 -8.91 -11.31
CA PRO A 152 1.91 -10.32 -11.52
C PRO A 152 3.38 -10.71 -11.70
N ARG A 153 3.79 -11.82 -11.10
CA ARG A 153 5.19 -12.25 -11.16
C ARG A 153 5.67 -12.50 -12.59
N SER A 154 4.78 -12.91 -13.47
CA SER A 154 5.02 -13.09 -14.91
C SER A 154 5.32 -11.79 -15.66
N GLU A 155 4.92 -10.64 -15.11
CA GLU A 155 5.13 -9.32 -15.71
C GLU A 155 6.36 -8.61 -15.13
N ILE A 156 7.03 -9.23 -14.14
CA ILE A 156 8.26 -8.67 -13.58
C ILE A 156 9.40 -8.85 -14.58
N VAL A 157 9.96 -7.73 -15.04
CA VAL A 157 11.20 -7.70 -15.81
C VAL A 157 12.37 -7.60 -14.84
N PRO A 158 13.20 -8.67 -14.68
CA PRO A 158 14.31 -8.65 -13.74
C PRO A 158 15.42 -7.71 -14.20
N ILE A 159 16.03 -7.00 -13.24
CA ILE A 159 17.30 -6.31 -13.44
C ILE A 159 18.40 -7.16 -12.81
N ALA A 160 19.57 -7.23 -13.44
CA ALA A 160 20.72 -7.95 -12.89
C ALA A 160 21.65 -6.99 -12.14
N ALA A 161 22.01 -7.35 -10.92
CA ALA A 161 23.07 -6.67 -10.16
C ALA A 161 24.01 -7.71 -9.56
N GLY A 162 25.29 -7.65 -9.95
CA GLY A 162 26.27 -8.64 -9.52
C GLY A 162 25.90 -10.07 -9.93
N GLY A 163 25.28 -10.26 -11.09
CA GLY A 163 24.82 -11.57 -11.58
C GLY A 163 23.54 -12.10 -10.92
N ARG A 164 22.92 -11.36 -10.00
CA ARG A 164 21.70 -11.78 -9.30
C ARG A 164 20.47 -11.03 -9.82
N PRO A 165 19.34 -11.71 -10.01
CA PRO A 165 18.11 -11.07 -10.46
C PRO A 165 17.46 -10.29 -9.30
N MET A 166 17.08 -9.04 -9.58
CA MET A 166 16.40 -8.17 -8.62
C MET A 166 15.21 -7.47 -9.26
N PHE A 167 14.33 -6.99 -8.39
CA PHE A 167 13.19 -6.17 -8.73
C PHE A 167 13.16 -4.93 -7.84
N VAL A 168 13.01 -3.76 -8.43
CA VAL A 168 12.78 -2.51 -7.73
C VAL A 168 11.34 -2.08 -7.99
N PRO A 169 10.44 -2.21 -7.01
CA PRO A 169 9.06 -1.79 -7.18
C PRO A 169 8.94 -0.28 -7.29
N VAL A 170 8.20 0.18 -8.28
CA VAL A 170 7.85 1.59 -8.49
C VAL A 170 6.33 1.72 -8.45
N VAL A 171 5.84 2.49 -7.49
CA VAL A 171 4.42 2.83 -7.37
C VAL A 171 4.18 4.11 -8.16
N ALA A 172 3.46 4.01 -9.27
CA ALA A 172 3.04 5.14 -10.07
C ALA A 172 1.64 5.60 -9.61
N VAL A 173 1.51 6.87 -9.25
CA VAL A 173 0.26 7.46 -8.75
C VAL A 173 -0.15 8.59 -9.68
N ASN A 174 -1.43 8.61 -10.07
CA ASN A 174 -2.03 9.64 -10.92
C ASN A 174 -3.30 10.17 -10.25
N ALA A 175 -3.30 11.46 -9.91
CA ALA A 175 -4.42 12.19 -9.34
C ALA A 175 -5.01 13.14 -10.38
N LEU A 176 -6.27 12.93 -10.77
CA LEU A 176 -7.06 13.85 -11.57
C LEU A 176 -8.08 14.53 -10.68
N TYR A 177 -8.27 15.83 -10.85
CA TYR A 177 -9.18 16.63 -10.03
C TYR A 177 -9.77 17.79 -10.80
N GLU A 178 -10.81 18.40 -10.26
CA GLU A 178 -11.39 19.66 -10.72
C GLU A 178 -10.99 20.76 -9.74
N ALA A 179 -10.28 21.77 -10.24
CA ALA A 179 -9.95 22.98 -9.51
C ALA A 179 -11.09 24.01 -9.63
N ASP A 180 -11.04 25.05 -8.80
CA ASP A 180 -11.98 26.16 -8.90
C ASP A 180 -12.08 26.72 -10.32
N GLY A 181 -13.32 27.06 -10.72
CA GLY A 181 -13.63 27.51 -12.08
C GLY A 181 -13.80 26.39 -13.10
N GLY A 182 -13.91 25.10 -12.64
CA GLY A 182 -14.16 23.95 -13.50
C GLY A 182 -12.96 23.50 -14.34
N ARG A 183 -11.76 23.93 -14.00
CA ARG A 183 -10.52 23.51 -14.68
C ARG A 183 -10.11 22.11 -14.20
N THR A 184 -9.84 21.23 -15.14
CA THR A 184 -9.26 19.92 -14.81
C THR A 184 -7.78 20.07 -14.52
N GLY A 185 -7.34 19.53 -13.38
CA GLY A 185 -5.94 19.42 -13.01
C GLY A 185 -5.48 17.97 -12.93
N GLN A 186 -4.19 17.78 -13.08
CA GLN A 186 -3.53 16.48 -12.90
C GLN A 186 -2.26 16.67 -12.08
N THR A 187 -2.05 15.78 -11.11
CA THR A 187 -0.74 15.57 -10.49
C THR A 187 -0.42 14.10 -10.55
N ALA A 188 0.71 13.75 -11.17
CA ALA A 188 1.15 12.38 -11.23
C ALA A 188 2.63 12.27 -10.82
N GLN A 189 2.95 11.20 -10.08
CA GLN A 189 4.28 10.94 -9.58
C GLN A 189 4.52 9.46 -9.38
N ALA A 190 5.75 9.03 -9.67
CA ALA A 190 6.21 7.69 -9.38
C ALA A 190 7.16 7.67 -8.17
N PHE A 191 7.12 6.58 -7.41
CA PHE A 191 7.87 6.38 -6.19
C PHE A 191 8.56 5.02 -6.21
N ALA A 192 9.88 5.00 -6.22
CA ALA A 192 10.65 3.78 -6.02
C ALA A 192 10.57 3.38 -4.54
N VAL A 193 10.20 2.13 -4.27
CA VAL A 193 10.11 1.55 -2.94
C VAL A 193 11.18 0.49 -2.78
N GLY A 194 11.82 0.42 -1.63
CA GLY A 194 12.84 -0.59 -1.35
C GLY A 194 13.07 -0.77 0.14
N ILE A 195 13.91 -1.74 0.50
CA ILE A 195 14.22 -2.05 1.88
C ILE A 195 15.23 -1.02 2.39
N GLU A 196 14.93 -0.40 3.53
CA GLU A 196 15.88 0.49 4.19
C GLU A 196 17.11 -0.27 4.69
N ARG A 197 18.26 0.40 4.61
CA ARG A 197 19.53 -0.11 5.10
C ARG A 197 20.10 0.87 6.13
N VAL A 198 20.54 0.33 7.25
CA VAL A 198 21.10 1.13 8.35
C VAL A 198 22.40 1.84 7.93
N ASP A 199 23.16 1.23 7.03
CA ASP A 199 24.50 1.63 6.62
C ASP A 199 24.56 2.34 5.25
N SER A 200 23.42 2.62 4.63
CA SER A 200 23.37 3.16 3.27
C SER A 200 22.14 4.01 3.02
N ALA A 201 22.33 5.16 2.40
CA ALA A 201 21.24 5.97 1.90
C ALA A 201 20.50 5.35 0.68
N LYS A 202 21.08 4.29 0.09
CA LYS A 202 20.46 3.58 -1.03
C LYS A 202 19.51 2.50 -0.51
N LEU A 203 18.30 2.45 -1.07
CA LEU A 203 17.34 1.38 -0.80
C LEU A 203 17.84 0.06 -1.41
N ALA A 204 17.63 -1.05 -0.68
CA ALA A 204 17.90 -2.36 -1.24
C ALA A 204 16.69 -2.83 -2.07
N PRO A 205 16.94 -3.54 -3.20
CA PRO A 205 15.88 -4.09 -4.04
C PRO A 205 15.27 -5.34 -3.41
N LEU A 206 14.19 -5.82 -4.01
CA LEU A 206 13.66 -7.16 -3.75
C LEU A 206 14.43 -8.18 -4.61
N TRP A 207 15.09 -9.12 -3.98
CA TRP A 207 15.85 -10.17 -4.67
C TRP A 207 14.92 -11.30 -5.12
N LEU A 208 14.94 -11.62 -6.41
CA LEU A 208 14.04 -12.63 -7.00
C LEU A 208 14.53 -14.07 -6.76
N ASP A 209 15.79 -14.25 -6.40
CA ASP A 209 16.43 -15.51 -6.03
C ASP A 209 16.29 -15.87 -4.55
N GLN A 210 15.62 -15.02 -3.77
CA GLN A 210 15.34 -15.27 -2.36
C GLN A 210 13.92 -15.83 -2.14
N PRO A 211 13.68 -16.54 -1.01
CA PRO A 211 12.35 -16.95 -0.64
C PRO A 211 11.36 -15.78 -0.60
N ALA A 212 10.13 -16.05 -1.02
CA ALA A 212 9.05 -15.08 -1.00
C ALA A 212 8.79 -14.59 0.42
N ARG A 213 8.82 -13.27 0.62
CA ARG A 213 8.54 -12.63 1.92
C ARG A 213 8.08 -11.20 1.76
N MET A 214 7.43 -10.69 2.82
CA MET A 214 7.07 -9.28 2.96
C MET A 214 8.05 -8.59 3.91
N HIS A 215 8.38 -7.33 3.60
CA HIS A 215 9.25 -6.47 4.39
C HIS A 215 8.44 -5.29 4.92
N GLU A 216 8.78 -4.81 6.12
CA GLU A 216 8.12 -3.69 6.79
C GLU A 216 9.06 -2.48 6.98
N GLN A 217 10.39 -2.71 7.00
CA GLN A 217 11.39 -1.66 7.03
C GLN A 217 11.66 -1.17 5.60
N LEU A 218 10.86 -0.21 5.18
CA LEU A 218 10.84 0.27 3.80
C LEU A 218 11.10 1.77 3.74
N GLY A 219 11.88 2.15 2.74
CA GLY A 219 12.05 3.53 2.33
C GLY A 219 11.43 3.79 0.97
N VAL A 220 11.31 5.06 0.65
CA VAL A 220 10.76 5.56 -0.61
C VAL A 220 11.65 6.65 -1.17
N ARG A 221 11.73 6.71 -2.50
CA ARG A 221 12.40 7.78 -3.25
C ARG A 221 11.51 8.21 -4.42
N ALA A 222 11.55 9.48 -4.76
CA ALA A 222 10.94 9.94 -6.01
C ALA A 222 11.60 9.21 -7.21
N TYR A 223 10.79 8.80 -8.17
CA TYR A 223 11.23 8.15 -9.39
C TYR A 223 10.75 8.96 -10.60
N GLY A 224 11.67 9.62 -11.27
CA GLY A 224 11.36 10.58 -12.33
C GLY A 224 10.73 11.90 -11.84
N PRO A 225 10.37 12.79 -12.77
CA PRO A 225 9.78 14.08 -12.46
C PRO A 225 8.31 13.95 -12.03
N VAL A 226 7.83 14.96 -11.30
CA VAL A 226 6.40 15.16 -11.05
C VAL A 226 5.77 15.74 -12.32
N VAL A 227 4.65 15.19 -12.73
CA VAL A 227 3.79 15.76 -13.77
C VAL A 227 2.69 16.55 -13.09
N ALA A 228 2.63 17.87 -13.32
CA ALA A 228 1.56 18.75 -12.85
C ALA A 228 1.05 19.59 -14.03
N ARG A 229 -0.26 19.54 -14.27
CA ARG A 229 -0.91 20.30 -15.35
C ARG A 229 -2.39 20.52 -15.06
#